data_13224cf5f053f727d9865df2da8cccc5
#
_entry.id   13224cf5f053f727d9865df2da8cccc5
#
_cell.length_a   1.000
_cell.length_b   1.000
_cell.length_c   1.000
_cell.angle_alpha   90.00
_cell.angle_beta   90.00
_cell.angle_gamma   90.00
#
_symmetry.space_group_name_H-M   'P 1'
#
loop_
_entity.id
_entity.type
_entity.pdbx_description
1 polymer ?
#
loop_
_entity_poly.entity_id
_entity_poly.type
_entity_poly.pdbx_seq_one_letter_code
_entity_poly.pdbx_strand_id
1 'polypeptide(L)'
;MTGEKPLLTITIPRSVEMMSVSIIIPTFNGASRIGNCLDALVHQTAGRDAEILVVNDGSTDNTADVVAGFSGISLITQSNAGPATARNRGALEARGTIILFTDDDCVPTPEWLAAMIEPFKDPSVVGAKGIYRTHQRSLAARFVQIEYEDKYRRMSDLPQIDFIDTYSAGFRRDRFLEMNGYDTSFTVACAEDVELSYRMSARGWTMKFVPTAIVYHTHPDTLWEYLRKKYKFAFWRVLAVRKNPNKAMKDTHTPQLMKLQLLFAPVLLLAILGDLVVHPRIPASLLVCAAFLVSTFPFAWRAVSKDPTIGLLSPVLLAARACAQLVGVTAGLIYVLRKPAESATASHA
;
A
#
# COMPACT_ATOMS: atom_id res chain seq x y z
N MET A 1 -17.23 -0.82 70.92
CA MET A 1 -16.86 -0.05 69.65
C MET A 1 -15.82 -0.88 68.94
N THR A 2 -16.25 -1.75 68.03
CA THR A 2 -15.40 -2.64 67.23
C THR A 2 -15.21 -1.97 65.87
N GLY A 3 -13.96 -1.47 65.65
CA GLY A 3 -13.59 -0.84 64.38
C GLY A 3 -13.29 -1.89 63.32
N GLU A 4 -14.15 -2.05 62.35
CA GLU A 4 -13.88 -2.79 61.12
C GLU A 4 -12.93 -1.97 60.25
N LYS A 5 -11.77 -2.57 59.91
CA LYS A 5 -10.85 -2.04 58.90
C LYS A 5 -11.43 -2.30 57.50
N PRO A 6 -11.40 -1.32 56.58
CA PRO A 6 -11.84 -1.57 55.20
C PRO A 6 -10.89 -2.50 54.49
N LEU A 7 -11.43 -3.58 53.89
CA LEU A 7 -10.76 -4.48 52.97
C LEU A 7 -10.25 -3.69 51.73
N LEU A 8 -8.95 -3.60 51.56
CA LEU A 8 -8.31 -3.12 50.36
C LEU A 8 -8.65 -4.09 49.19
N THR A 9 -9.56 -3.67 48.33
CA THR A 9 -9.82 -4.36 47.07
C THR A 9 -8.61 -4.19 46.16
N ILE A 10 -7.74 -5.20 46.11
CA ILE A 10 -6.64 -5.25 45.15
C ILE A 10 -7.28 -5.46 43.77
N THR A 11 -7.38 -4.40 42.98
CA THR A 11 -7.72 -4.50 41.57
C THR A 11 -6.50 -5.12 40.88
N ILE A 12 -6.57 -6.43 40.59
CA ILE A 12 -5.57 -7.10 39.74
C ILE A 12 -5.61 -6.38 38.38
N PRO A 13 -4.49 -5.83 37.89
CA PRO A 13 -4.46 -5.26 36.56
C PRO A 13 -4.87 -6.36 35.58
N ARG A 14 -5.80 -6.03 34.66
CA ARG A 14 -6.17 -6.91 33.54
C ARG A 14 -4.88 -7.51 32.96
N SER A 15 -4.81 -8.83 32.97
CA SER A 15 -3.74 -9.60 32.32
C SER A 15 -3.42 -8.93 30.99
N VAL A 16 -2.13 -8.65 30.76
CA VAL A 16 -1.65 -8.23 29.44
C VAL A 16 -2.11 -9.33 28.50
N GLU A 17 -3.19 -9.06 27.77
CA GLU A 17 -3.76 -9.99 26.81
C GLU A 17 -2.65 -10.25 25.79
N MET A 18 -2.10 -11.46 25.78
CA MET A 18 -1.04 -11.83 24.84
C MET A 18 -1.60 -11.61 23.45
N MET A 19 -0.97 -10.72 22.68
CA MET A 19 -1.40 -10.41 21.31
C MET A 19 -1.18 -11.64 20.43
N SER A 20 -2.27 -12.34 20.10
CA SER A 20 -2.25 -13.39 19.10
C SER A 20 -2.24 -12.78 17.69
N VAL A 21 -1.53 -13.40 16.76
CA VAL A 21 -1.28 -12.85 15.43
C VAL A 21 -1.70 -13.84 14.36
N SER A 22 -2.40 -13.38 13.33
CA SER A 22 -2.64 -14.15 12.10
C SER A 22 -1.97 -13.46 10.92
N ILE A 23 -1.08 -14.16 10.23
CA ILE A 23 -0.42 -13.69 9.01
C ILE A 23 -1.20 -14.25 7.82
N ILE A 24 -1.73 -13.37 6.99
CA ILE A 24 -2.62 -13.70 5.88
C ILE A 24 -1.90 -13.43 4.55
N ILE A 25 -1.82 -14.45 3.70
CA ILE A 25 -1.13 -14.41 2.41
C ILE A 25 -2.14 -14.81 1.33
N PRO A 26 -2.68 -13.84 0.55
CA PRO A 26 -3.46 -14.17 -0.63
C PRO A 26 -2.53 -14.68 -1.74
N THR A 27 -2.94 -15.69 -2.48
CA THR A 27 -2.17 -16.20 -3.61
C THR A 27 -3.07 -16.63 -4.77
N PHE A 28 -2.61 -16.36 -5.98
CA PHE A 28 -3.20 -16.86 -7.22
C PHE A 28 -2.09 -17.17 -8.23
N ASN A 29 -1.97 -18.45 -8.63
CA ASN A 29 -0.89 -18.93 -9.48
C ASN A 29 0.49 -18.50 -8.97
N GLY A 30 0.74 -18.81 -7.69
CA GLY A 30 1.93 -18.37 -6.93
C GLY A 30 2.98 -19.47 -6.72
N ALA A 31 2.87 -20.65 -7.36
CA ALA A 31 3.72 -21.80 -7.10
C ALA A 31 5.24 -21.52 -7.17
N SER A 32 5.65 -20.61 -8.07
CA SER A 32 7.07 -20.28 -8.26
C SER A 32 7.65 -19.31 -7.22
N ARG A 33 6.81 -18.67 -6.38
CA ARG A 33 7.26 -17.58 -5.50
C ARG A 33 6.84 -17.74 -4.04
N ILE A 34 5.68 -18.36 -3.76
CA ILE A 34 5.13 -18.44 -2.41
C ILE A 34 6.06 -19.20 -1.43
N GLY A 35 6.83 -20.18 -1.92
CA GLY A 35 7.75 -20.95 -1.08
C GLY A 35 8.72 -20.07 -0.30
N ASN A 36 9.36 -19.10 -0.94
CA ASN A 36 10.28 -18.17 -0.28
C ASN A 36 9.60 -17.31 0.79
N CYS A 37 8.36 -16.91 0.55
CA CYS A 37 7.56 -16.18 1.52
C CYS A 37 7.30 -17.03 2.75
N LEU A 38 6.86 -18.27 2.56
CA LEU A 38 6.52 -19.19 3.63
C LEU A 38 7.75 -19.60 4.44
N ASP A 39 8.87 -19.91 3.79
CA ASP A 39 10.14 -20.19 4.47
C ASP A 39 10.55 -19.05 5.43
N ALA A 40 10.45 -17.82 4.96
CA ALA A 40 10.78 -16.66 5.79
C ALA A 40 9.85 -16.47 6.99
N LEU A 41 8.59 -16.91 6.89
CA LEU A 41 7.58 -16.71 7.94
C LEU A 41 7.54 -17.83 8.97
N VAL A 42 7.70 -19.09 8.56
CA VAL A 42 7.64 -20.25 9.47
C VAL A 42 8.66 -20.10 10.60
N HIS A 43 9.87 -19.64 10.31
CA HIS A 43 10.90 -19.41 11.34
C HIS A 43 10.54 -18.28 12.31
N GLN A 44 9.77 -17.29 11.88
CA GLN A 44 9.37 -16.15 12.72
C GLN A 44 8.19 -16.48 13.64
N THR A 45 7.33 -17.41 13.24
CA THR A 45 6.15 -17.83 14.02
C THR A 45 6.46 -18.92 15.04
N ALA A 46 7.58 -19.63 14.88
CA ALA A 46 7.99 -20.69 15.79
C ALA A 46 8.06 -20.21 17.25
N GLY A 47 7.30 -20.89 18.13
CA GLY A 47 7.23 -20.56 19.55
C GLY A 47 6.49 -19.26 19.91
N ARG A 48 5.78 -18.66 18.97
CA ARG A 48 4.91 -17.50 19.19
C ARG A 48 3.43 -17.91 19.08
N ASP A 49 2.54 -17.13 19.68
CA ASP A 49 1.09 -17.25 19.45
C ASP A 49 0.75 -16.59 18.09
N ALA A 50 1.14 -17.25 17.01
CA ALA A 50 1.00 -16.78 15.66
C ALA A 50 0.63 -17.93 14.71
N GLU A 51 -0.32 -17.68 13.80
CA GLU A 51 -0.71 -18.60 12.73
C GLU A 51 -0.41 -17.99 11.35
N ILE A 52 -0.23 -18.86 10.36
CA ILE A 52 -0.09 -18.48 8.95
C ILE A 52 -1.29 -19.03 8.19
N LEU A 53 -2.02 -18.14 7.51
CA LEU A 53 -3.18 -18.45 6.68
C LEU A 53 -2.86 -18.09 5.23
N VAL A 54 -2.78 -19.11 4.37
CA VAL A 54 -2.68 -18.91 2.91
C VAL A 54 -4.06 -18.99 2.32
N VAL A 55 -4.50 -17.96 1.61
CA VAL A 55 -5.78 -17.95 0.88
C VAL A 55 -5.50 -18.13 -0.60
N ASN A 56 -5.71 -19.35 -1.09
CA ASN A 56 -5.60 -19.71 -2.50
C ASN A 56 -6.87 -19.28 -3.24
N ASP A 57 -6.75 -18.24 -4.05
CA ASP A 57 -7.83 -17.61 -4.79
C ASP A 57 -8.08 -18.34 -6.15
N GLY A 58 -8.22 -19.67 -6.11
CA GLY A 58 -8.55 -20.47 -7.27
C GLY A 58 -7.38 -20.67 -8.24
N SER A 59 -6.15 -20.88 -7.72
CA SER A 59 -4.99 -21.20 -8.55
C SER A 59 -5.21 -22.44 -9.42
N THR A 60 -4.67 -22.40 -10.63
CA THR A 60 -4.71 -23.50 -11.61
C THR A 60 -3.36 -24.19 -11.78
N ASP A 61 -2.32 -23.66 -11.14
CA ASP A 61 -0.98 -24.25 -11.05
C ASP A 61 -0.84 -25.10 -9.77
N ASN A 62 0.36 -25.58 -9.46
CA ASN A 62 0.64 -26.39 -8.28
C ASN A 62 0.85 -25.57 -6.99
N THR A 63 0.26 -24.36 -6.87
CA THR A 63 0.36 -23.52 -5.68
C THR A 63 -0.08 -24.26 -4.41
N ALA A 64 -1.20 -24.99 -4.46
CA ALA A 64 -1.72 -25.71 -3.30
C ALA A 64 -0.75 -26.79 -2.81
N ASP A 65 -0.10 -27.52 -3.73
CA ASP A 65 0.87 -28.56 -3.41
C ASP A 65 2.12 -27.97 -2.76
N VAL A 66 2.59 -26.81 -3.26
CA VAL A 66 3.72 -26.10 -2.65
C VAL A 66 3.39 -25.70 -1.21
N VAL A 67 2.20 -25.16 -0.94
CA VAL A 67 1.77 -24.78 0.42
C VAL A 67 1.63 -26.01 1.31
N ALA A 68 1.10 -27.12 0.80
CA ALA A 68 0.96 -28.38 1.57
C ALA A 68 2.30 -28.97 2.03
N GLY A 69 3.40 -28.61 1.38
CA GLY A 69 4.76 -28.98 1.80
C GLY A 69 5.23 -28.30 3.09
N PHE A 70 4.51 -27.29 3.59
CA PHE A 70 4.86 -26.55 4.82
C PHE A 70 3.97 -26.96 5.99
N SER A 71 4.58 -27.44 7.08
CA SER A 71 3.83 -27.76 8.31
C SER A 71 3.42 -26.50 9.06
N GLY A 72 2.24 -26.55 9.72
CA GLY A 72 1.75 -25.44 10.55
C GLY A 72 1.13 -24.27 9.79
N ILE A 73 0.88 -24.42 8.48
CA ILE A 73 0.20 -23.44 7.65
C ILE A 73 -1.22 -23.90 7.35
N SER A 74 -2.19 -23.02 7.51
CA SER A 74 -3.58 -23.27 7.13
C SER A 74 -3.82 -22.79 5.70
N LEU A 75 -4.25 -23.71 4.81
CA LEU A 75 -4.63 -23.39 3.44
C LEU A 75 -6.15 -23.28 3.33
N ILE A 76 -6.62 -22.13 2.88
CA ILE A 76 -8.01 -21.83 2.56
C ILE A 76 -8.12 -21.70 1.04
N THR A 77 -9.00 -22.47 0.41
CA THR A 77 -9.21 -22.39 -1.03
C THR A 77 -10.60 -21.79 -1.34
N GLN A 78 -10.64 -20.90 -2.30
CA GLN A 78 -11.88 -20.30 -2.83
C GLN A 78 -11.84 -20.23 -4.36
N SER A 79 -13.00 -20.01 -4.99
CA SER A 79 -13.04 -19.63 -6.40
C SER A 79 -12.43 -18.25 -6.61
N ASN A 80 -11.74 -18.03 -7.74
CA ASN A 80 -11.09 -16.75 -8.01
C ASN A 80 -12.08 -15.57 -7.91
N ALA A 81 -11.83 -14.69 -6.95
CA ALA A 81 -12.66 -13.52 -6.66
C ALA A 81 -11.82 -12.25 -6.44
N GLY A 82 -10.51 -12.33 -6.66
CA GLY A 82 -9.56 -11.24 -6.56
C GLY A 82 -8.93 -11.05 -5.18
N PRO A 83 -7.81 -10.32 -5.12
CA PRO A 83 -6.97 -10.24 -3.94
C PRO A 83 -7.65 -9.57 -2.73
N ALA A 84 -8.55 -8.61 -2.95
CA ALA A 84 -9.32 -7.98 -1.87
C ALA A 84 -10.22 -9.02 -1.18
N THR A 85 -10.94 -9.84 -1.96
CA THR A 85 -11.81 -10.90 -1.44
C THR A 85 -11.00 -11.96 -0.70
N ALA A 86 -9.86 -12.36 -1.25
CA ALA A 86 -8.98 -13.34 -0.61
C ALA A 86 -8.45 -12.83 0.75
N ARG A 87 -8.00 -11.57 0.83
CA ARG A 87 -7.57 -10.97 2.10
C ARG A 87 -8.70 -10.86 3.11
N ASN A 88 -9.91 -10.46 2.68
CA ASN A 88 -11.08 -10.40 3.54
C ASN A 88 -11.45 -11.79 4.07
N ARG A 89 -11.42 -12.83 3.22
CA ARG A 89 -11.66 -14.21 3.64
C ARG A 89 -10.65 -14.65 4.71
N GLY A 90 -9.37 -14.38 4.50
CA GLY A 90 -8.33 -14.67 5.50
C GLY A 90 -8.57 -13.95 6.83
N ALA A 91 -9.00 -12.68 6.80
CA ALA A 91 -9.29 -11.91 8.00
C ALA A 91 -10.52 -12.42 8.78
N LEU A 92 -11.52 -12.98 8.08
CA LEU A 92 -12.67 -13.63 8.70
C LEU A 92 -12.29 -14.93 9.41
N GLU A 93 -11.47 -15.75 8.78
CA GLU A 93 -11.01 -17.05 9.32
C GLU A 93 -9.89 -16.91 10.37
N ALA A 94 -9.22 -15.75 10.42
CA ALA A 94 -8.14 -15.45 11.35
C ALA A 94 -8.62 -15.51 12.82
N ARG A 95 -7.79 -16.09 13.70
CA ARG A 95 -8.03 -16.18 15.15
C ARG A 95 -7.30 -15.10 15.93
N GLY A 96 -6.23 -14.54 15.35
CA GLY A 96 -5.42 -13.52 15.98
C GLY A 96 -6.17 -12.21 16.21
N THR A 97 -5.87 -11.53 17.33
CA THR A 97 -6.35 -10.17 17.61
C THR A 97 -5.72 -9.13 16.70
N ILE A 98 -4.52 -9.44 16.18
CA ILE A 98 -3.82 -8.68 15.16
C ILE A 98 -3.73 -9.50 13.88
N ILE A 99 -4.12 -8.93 12.77
CA ILE A 99 -3.94 -9.51 11.45
C ILE A 99 -2.84 -8.77 10.69
N LEU A 100 -1.94 -9.53 10.09
CA LEU A 100 -0.88 -9.02 9.23
C LEU A 100 -1.09 -9.54 7.81
N PHE A 101 -0.88 -8.68 6.83
CA PHE A 101 -0.90 -9.05 5.42
C PHE A 101 0.50 -8.92 4.82
N THR A 102 0.86 -9.89 4.00
CA THR A 102 1.97 -9.81 3.06
C THR A 102 1.58 -10.52 1.76
N ASP A 103 2.26 -10.22 0.66
CA ASP A 103 1.95 -10.82 -0.63
C ASP A 103 2.81 -12.08 -0.85
N ASP A 104 2.38 -13.00 -1.72
CA ASP A 104 3.03 -14.28 -1.97
C ASP A 104 4.38 -14.16 -2.69
N ASP A 105 4.72 -12.97 -3.20
CA ASP A 105 6.00 -12.60 -3.83
C ASP A 105 6.88 -11.72 -2.93
N CYS A 106 6.50 -11.57 -1.66
CA CYS A 106 7.25 -10.87 -0.64
C CYS A 106 8.04 -11.83 0.25
N VAL A 107 9.28 -11.46 0.59
CA VAL A 107 10.13 -12.20 1.53
C VAL A 107 10.40 -11.31 2.75
N PRO A 108 9.68 -11.51 3.87
CA PRO A 108 9.89 -10.76 5.10
C PRO A 108 11.28 -11.00 5.71
N THR A 109 11.92 -9.95 6.24
CA THR A 109 13.16 -10.11 7.03
C THR A 109 12.88 -10.82 8.35
N PRO A 110 13.89 -11.43 9.02
CA PRO A 110 13.69 -12.16 10.28
C PRO A 110 13.04 -11.35 11.39
N GLU A 111 13.20 -10.03 11.38
CA GLU A 111 12.66 -9.10 12.38
C GLU A 111 11.26 -8.57 12.02
N TRP A 112 10.75 -8.91 10.83
CA TRP A 112 9.52 -8.30 10.30
C TRP A 112 8.31 -8.48 11.21
N LEU A 113 8.06 -9.70 11.68
CA LEU A 113 6.92 -10.00 12.57
C LEU A 113 7.00 -9.19 13.87
N ALA A 114 8.17 -9.21 14.51
CA ALA A 114 8.38 -8.47 15.77
C ALA A 114 8.20 -6.96 15.56
N ALA A 115 8.73 -6.40 14.47
CA ALA A 115 8.58 -5.00 14.14
C ALA A 115 7.11 -4.62 13.84
N MET A 116 6.37 -5.47 13.11
CA MET A 116 4.97 -5.21 12.76
C MET A 116 4.01 -5.23 13.95
N ILE A 117 4.28 -6.05 14.96
CA ILE A 117 3.40 -6.14 16.14
C ILE A 117 3.69 -5.06 17.18
N GLU A 118 4.90 -4.49 17.21
CA GLU A 118 5.34 -3.52 18.22
C GLU A 118 4.40 -2.31 18.38
N PRO A 119 3.91 -1.67 17.30
CA PRO A 119 3.00 -0.52 17.42
C PRO A 119 1.68 -0.84 18.12
N PHE A 120 1.22 -2.09 18.05
CA PHE A 120 -0.06 -2.51 18.65
C PHE A 120 -0.01 -2.69 20.17
N LYS A 121 1.15 -2.56 20.81
CA LYS A 121 1.26 -2.40 22.27
C LYS A 121 0.56 -1.14 22.74
N ASP A 122 0.45 -0.11 21.91
CA ASP A 122 -0.42 1.04 22.11
C ASP A 122 -1.85 0.68 21.66
N PRO A 123 -2.83 0.64 22.60
CA PRO A 123 -4.22 0.30 22.26
C PRO A 123 -4.88 1.27 21.27
N SER A 124 -4.39 2.49 21.15
CA SER A 124 -4.91 3.49 20.22
C SER A 124 -4.52 3.22 18.76
N VAL A 125 -3.47 2.43 18.52
CA VAL A 125 -3.01 2.10 17.18
C VAL A 125 -3.88 1.01 16.58
N VAL A 126 -4.51 1.32 15.45
CA VAL A 126 -5.38 0.39 14.71
C VAL A 126 -4.73 -0.21 13.49
N GLY A 127 -3.68 0.41 12.97
CA GLY A 127 -2.99 -0.07 11.78
C GLY A 127 -1.50 0.26 11.77
N ALA A 128 -0.73 -0.57 11.10
CA ALA A 128 0.71 -0.43 10.93
C ALA A 128 1.13 -0.75 9.50
N LYS A 129 2.16 -0.07 9.00
CA LYS A 129 2.70 -0.20 7.65
C LYS A 129 4.20 -0.35 7.69
N GLY A 130 4.71 -1.43 7.07
CA GLY A 130 6.14 -1.63 6.82
C GLY A 130 6.62 -1.05 5.49
N ILE A 131 7.77 -1.54 5.04
CA ILE A 131 8.45 -1.04 3.84
C ILE A 131 8.82 -2.17 2.88
N TYR A 132 8.96 -1.80 1.59
CA TYR A 132 9.62 -2.62 0.57
C TYR A 132 11.11 -2.36 0.50
N ARG A 133 11.86 -3.41 0.16
CA ARG A 133 13.19 -3.35 -0.44
C ARG A 133 13.29 -4.28 -1.63
N THR A 134 14.31 -4.10 -2.46
CA THR A 134 14.58 -5.00 -3.58
C THR A 134 16.07 -5.26 -3.72
N HIS A 135 16.42 -6.43 -4.27
CA HIS A 135 17.78 -6.79 -4.70
C HIS A 135 18.02 -6.57 -6.20
N GLN A 136 16.97 -6.16 -6.93
CA GLN A 136 17.04 -5.98 -8.37
C GLN A 136 17.96 -4.80 -8.75
N ARG A 137 18.64 -4.95 -9.90
CA ARG A 137 19.60 -3.98 -10.41
C ARG A 137 19.16 -3.28 -11.69
N SER A 138 18.01 -3.65 -12.27
CA SER A 138 17.47 -2.97 -13.45
C SER A 138 17.21 -1.50 -13.20
N LEU A 139 17.31 -0.67 -14.23
CA LEU A 139 17.07 0.77 -14.12
C LEU A 139 15.69 1.10 -13.55
N ALA A 140 14.67 0.38 -14.04
CA ALA A 140 13.29 0.59 -13.59
C ALA A 140 13.12 0.22 -12.11
N ALA A 141 13.62 -0.94 -11.67
CA ALA A 141 13.51 -1.38 -10.28
C ALA A 141 14.25 -0.44 -9.32
N ARG A 142 15.46 0.01 -9.68
CA ARG A 142 16.23 0.99 -8.90
C ARG A 142 15.50 2.33 -8.77
N PHE A 143 14.89 2.80 -9.87
CA PHE A 143 14.08 4.02 -9.85
C PHE A 143 12.86 3.86 -8.94
N VAL A 144 12.12 2.76 -9.06
CA VAL A 144 10.97 2.45 -8.19
C VAL A 144 11.38 2.40 -6.72
N GLN A 145 12.51 1.75 -6.41
CA GLN A 145 13.02 1.68 -5.04
C GLN A 145 13.28 3.08 -4.46
N ILE A 146 13.91 3.97 -5.23
CA ILE A 146 14.17 5.36 -4.80
C ILE A 146 12.86 6.17 -4.63
N GLU A 147 11.84 5.95 -5.48
CA GLU A 147 10.51 6.54 -5.28
C GLU A 147 9.89 6.10 -3.94
N TYR A 148 10.00 4.81 -3.59
CA TYR A 148 9.51 4.29 -2.31
C TYR A 148 10.29 4.86 -1.13
N GLU A 149 11.61 4.92 -1.21
CA GLU A 149 12.45 5.46 -0.14
C GLU A 149 12.20 6.96 0.10
N ASP A 150 11.93 7.75 -0.97
CA ASP A 150 11.53 9.14 -0.82
C ASP A 150 10.15 9.27 -0.14
N LYS A 151 9.22 8.35 -0.44
CA LYS A 151 7.93 8.25 0.24
C LYS A 151 8.11 7.88 1.73
N TYR A 152 8.92 6.86 2.03
CA TYR A 152 9.16 6.39 3.40
C TYR A 152 9.80 7.46 4.27
N ARG A 153 10.77 8.20 3.74
CA ARG A 153 11.39 9.33 4.44
C ARG A 153 10.33 10.36 4.89
N ARG A 154 9.40 10.72 4.00
CA ARG A 154 8.31 11.65 4.37
C ARG A 154 7.35 11.07 5.41
N MET A 155 7.11 9.77 5.36
CA MET A 155 6.23 9.10 6.33
C MET A 155 6.90 8.97 7.69
N SER A 156 8.24 8.81 7.75
CA SER A 156 8.99 8.73 9.01
C SER A 156 8.92 10.01 9.84
N ASP A 157 8.70 11.16 9.19
CA ASP A 157 8.59 12.46 9.86
C ASP A 157 7.18 12.71 10.44
N LEU A 158 6.23 11.81 10.20
CA LEU A 158 4.82 11.98 10.60
C LEU A 158 4.50 11.22 11.88
N PRO A 159 3.72 11.81 12.81
CA PRO A 159 3.26 11.13 14.01
C PRO A 159 2.28 9.99 13.71
N GLN A 160 1.56 10.10 12.60
CA GLN A 160 0.63 9.10 12.07
C GLN A 160 0.52 9.21 10.56
N ILE A 161 0.13 8.11 9.92
CA ILE A 161 -0.08 8.04 8.48
C ILE A 161 -1.56 7.81 8.16
N ASP A 162 -1.98 8.08 6.93
CA ASP A 162 -3.33 7.82 6.43
C ASP A 162 -3.36 6.82 5.27
N PHE A 163 -2.30 6.02 5.14
CA PHE A 163 -2.19 5.04 4.07
C PHE A 163 -1.33 3.83 4.48
N ILE A 164 -1.86 2.63 4.26
CA ILE A 164 -1.19 1.33 4.50
C ILE A 164 -1.31 0.51 3.21
N ASP A 165 -0.15 0.16 2.59
CA ASP A 165 -0.09 -0.78 1.46
C ASP A 165 -0.25 -2.22 1.94
N THR A 166 -0.80 -3.12 1.13
CA THR A 166 -1.10 -4.53 1.49
C THR A 166 0.11 -5.42 1.76
N TYR A 167 1.24 -5.12 1.15
CA TYR A 167 2.44 -5.99 1.16
C TYR A 167 3.13 -6.15 2.52
N SER A 168 2.97 -5.19 3.40
CA SER A 168 3.47 -5.18 4.78
C SER A 168 2.52 -4.34 5.61
N ALA A 169 1.34 -4.89 5.86
CA ALA A 169 0.23 -4.25 6.51
C ALA A 169 -0.15 -5.00 7.79
N GLY A 170 -0.53 -4.26 8.82
CA GLY A 170 -1.07 -4.82 10.05
C GLY A 170 -2.29 -4.04 10.51
N PHE A 171 -3.26 -4.73 11.08
CA PHE A 171 -4.47 -4.13 11.62
C PHE A 171 -4.92 -4.85 12.89
N ARG A 172 -5.60 -4.12 13.79
CA ARG A 172 -6.47 -4.79 14.76
C ARG A 172 -7.60 -5.46 14.01
N ARG A 173 -7.78 -6.76 14.23
CA ARG A 173 -8.76 -7.56 13.49
C ARG A 173 -10.19 -7.02 13.66
N ASP A 174 -10.59 -6.68 14.88
CA ASP A 174 -11.90 -6.11 15.17
C ASP A 174 -12.15 -4.83 14.36
N ARG A 175 -11.15 -3.93 14.27
CA ARG A 175 -11.24 -2.67 13.53
C ARG A 175 -11.27 -2.87 12.02
N PHE A 176 -10.51 -3.84 11.52
CA PHE A 176 -10.56 -4.22 10.11
C PHE A 176 -11.94 -4.75 9.72
N LEU A 177 -12.52 -5.62 10.54
CA LEU A 177 -13.85 -6.19 10.31
C LEU A 177 -14.96 -5.15 10.50
N GLU A 178 -14.86 -4.24 11.46
CA GLU A 178 -15.77 -3.09 11.63
C GLU A 178 -15.84 -2.22 10.36
N MET A 179 -14.73 -2.16 9.59
CA MET A 179 -14.70 -1.48 8.29
C MET A 179 -15.18 -2.36 7.13
N ASN A 180 -15.68 -3.58 7.37
CA ASN A 180 -16.00 -4.57 6.34
C ASN A 180 -14.81 -4.91 5.43
N GLY A 181 -13.58 -4.76 5.94
CA GLY A 181 -12.35 -5.08 5.22
C GLY A 181 -12.09 -4.23 3.97
N TYR A 182 -11.39 -4.82 3.01
CA TYR A 182 -11.13 -4.22 1.70
C TYR A 182 -12.39 -4.23 0.83
N ASP A 183 -12.59 -3.16 0.05
CA ASP A 183 -13.69 -3.05 -0.90
C ASP A 183 -13.47 -3.97 -2.11
N THR A 184 -14.31 -4.99 -2.24
CA THR A 184 -14.20 -6.01 -3.29
C THR A 184 -14.63 -5.49 -4.68
N SER A 185 -15.15 -4.26 -4.79
CA SER A 185 -15.40 -3.63 -6.10
C SER A 185 -14.11 -3.31 -6.86
N PHE A 186 -12.95 -3.32 -6.18
CA PHE A 186 -11.63 -3.30 -6.79
C PHE A 186 -11.23 -4.73 -7.19
N THR A 187 -11.49 -5.08 -8.44
CA THR A 187 -11.26 -6.44 -8.97
C THR A 187 -9.80 -6.78 -9.23
N VAL A 188 -8.91 -5.81 -9.08
CA VAL A 188 -7.46 -5.96 -9.24
C VAL A 188 -6.74 -5.28 -8.07
N ALA A 189 -5.57 -5.77 -7.67
CA ALA A 189 -4.75 -5.17 -6.62
C ALA A 189 -4.22 -3.79 -7.05
N CYS A 190 -4.93 -2.71 -6.75
CA CYS A 190 -4.57 -1.36 -7.20
C CYS A 190 -4.90 -0.21 -6.26
N ALA A 191 -6.00 -0.21 -5.55
CA ALA A 191 -6.43 0.94 -4.74
C ALA A 191 -7.37 0.56 -3.58
N GLU A 192 -7.61 -0.73 -3.37
CA GLU A 192 -8.41 -1.24 -2.25
C GLU A 192 -7.77 -0.87 -0.90
N ASP A 193 -6.45 -0.86 -0.85
CA ASP A 193 -5.64 -0.46 0.29
C ASP A 193 -5.74 1.04 0.58
N VAL A 194 -5.70 1.84 -0.47
CA VAL A 194 -5.91 3.31 -0.39
C VAL A 194 -7.30 3.61 0.15
N GLU A 195 -8.32 2.93 -0.38
CA GLU A 195 -9.72 3.14 -0.03
C GLU A 195 -10.00 2.80 1.43
N LEU A 196 -9.56 1.61 1.90
CA LEU A 196 -9.68 1.21 3.30
C LEU A 196 -8.95 2.17 4.24
N SER A 197 -7.72 2.54 3.90
CA SER A 197 -6.91 3.46 4.70
C SER A 197 -7.58 4.83 4.84
N TYR A 198 -8.23 5.32 3.78
CA TYR A 198 -8.96 6.58 3.82
C TYR A 198 -10.21 6.49 4.71
N ARG A 199 -10.96 5.38 4.69
CA ARG A 199 -12.09 5.14 5.61
C ARG A 199 -11.63 5.12 7.07
N MET A 200 -10.54 4.41 7.38
CA MET A 200 -9.96 4.37 8.73
C MET A 200 -9.49 5.75 9.19
N SER A 201 -8.78 6.48 8.32
CA SER A 201 -8.32 7.84 8.61
C SER A 201 -9.48 8.82 8.84
N ALA A 202 -10.59 8.66 8.12
CA ALA A 202 -11.79 9.48 8.31
C ALA A 202 -12.47 9.27 9.68
N ARG A 203 -12.26 8.09 10.31
CA ARG A 203 -12.67 7.82 11.70
C ARG A 203 -11.72 8.43 12.74
N GLY A 204 -10.62 9.06 12.32
CA GLY A 204 -9.60 9.59 13.23
C GLY A 204 -8.72 8.50 13.87
N TRP A 205 -8.71 7.29 13.33
CA TRP A 205 -7.95 6.18 13.86
C TRP A 205 -6.46 6.31 13.59
N THR A 206 -5.66 5.96 14.60
CA THR A 206 -4.20 6.08 14.51
C THR A 206 -3.59 4.93 13.74
N MET A 207 -2.87 5.26 12.67
CA MET A 207 -2.05 4.32 11.89
C MET A 207 -0.59 4.73 11.94
N LYS A 208 0.32 3.75 12.10
CA LYS A 208 1.76 3.98 12.30
C LYS A 208 2.60 3.49 11.13
N PHE A 209 3.65 4.23 10.83
CA PHE A 209 4.69 3.80 9.90
C PHE A 209 5.83 3.09 10.66
N VAL A 210 6.25 1.91 10.17
CA VAL A 210 7.21 1.01 10.79
C VAL A 210 8.36 0.75 9.81
N PRO A 211 9.36 1.63 9.72
CA PRO A 211 10.45 1.50 8.73
C PRO A 211 11.38 0.31 8.99
N THR A 212 11.29 -0.32 10.15
CA THR A 212 12.05 -1.52 10.50
C THR A 212 11.36 -2.83 10.06
N ALA A 213 10.07 -2.78 9.72
CA ALA A 213 9.35 -3.93 9.20
C ALA A 213 9.56 -4.05 7.67
N ILE A 214 10.57 -4.80 7.28
CA ILE A 214 11.08 -4.87 5.91
C ILE A 214 10.61 -6.16 5.24
N VAL A 215 10.08 -6.03 4.01
CA VAL A 215 9.87 -7.15 3.10
C VAL A 215 10.65 -6.91 1.80
N TYR A 216 11.28 -7.94 1.26
CA TYR A 216 11.88 -7.89 -0.07
C TYR A 216 10.83 -8.27 -1.12
N HIS A 217 10.76 -7.47 -2.16
CA HIS A 217 9.77 -7.65 -3.25
C HIS A 217 10.40 -7.35 -4.60
N THR A 218 9.84 -7.93 -5.65
CA THR A 218 10.24 -7.70 -7.03
C THR A 218 9.48 -6.53 -7.64
N HIS A 219 10.21 -5.48 -8.01
CA HIS A 219 9.67 -4.33 -8.74
C HIS A 219 9.59 -4.62 -10.25
N PRO A 220 8.86 -3.80 -11.03
CA PRO A 220 8.93 -3.86 -12.49
C PRO A 220 10.39 -3.75 -12.99
N ASP A 221 10.79 -4.66 -13.87
CA ASP A 221 12.16 -4.68 -14.41
C ASP A 221 12.34 -3.75 -15.62
N THR A 222 11.25 -3.46 -16.31
CA THR A 222 11.27 -2.61 -17.51
C THR A 222 10.52 -1.29 -17.26
N LEU A 223 10.92 -0.24 -17.99
CA LEU A 223 10.22 1.05 -17.95
C LEU A 223 8.76 0.91 -18.39
N TRP A 224 8.49 0.04 -19.37
CA TRP A 224 7.13 -0.20 -19.86
C TRP A 224 6.21 -0.79 -18.77
N GLU A 225 6.66 -1.83 -18.07
CA GLU A 225 5.92 -2.41 -16.94
C GLU A 225 5.67 -1.39 -15.84
N TYR A 226 6.70 -0.57 -15.52
CA TYR A 226 6.58 0.51 -14.56
C TYR A 226 5.48 1.52 -14.98
N LEU A 227 5.52 2.02 -16.22
CA LEU A 227 4.56 3.00 -16.73
C LEU A 227 3.15 2.41 -16.79
N ARG A 228 3.00 1.14 -17.20
CA ARG A 228 1.73 0.42 -17.18
C ARG A 228 1.16 0.29 -15.76
N LYS A 229 2.03 0.02 -14.75
CA LYS A 229 1.64 -0.03 -13.33
C LYS A 229 1.19 1.36 -12.85
N LYS A 230 1.91 2.44 -13.21
CA LYS A 230 1.54 3.82 -12.85
C LYS A 230 0.23 4.27 -13.50
N TYR A 231 -0.02 3.90 -14.76
CA TYR A 231 -1.31 4.10 -15.42
C TYR A 231 -2.45 3.42 -14.64
N LYS A 232 -2.31 2.12 -14.31
CA LYS A 232 -3.33 1.36 -13.58
C LYS A 232 -3.63 1.98 -12.21
N PHE A 233 -2.59 2.33 -11.46
CA PHE A 233 -2.77 2.97 -10.15
C PHE A 233 -3.48 4.32 -10.26
N ALA A 234 -3.15 5.12 -11.25
CA ALA A 234 -3.80 6.40 -11.47
C ALA A 234 -5.28 6.23 -11.86
N PHE A 235 -5.59 5.26 -12.72
CA PHE A 235 -6.95 4.91 -13.13
C PHE A 235 -7.82 4.52 -11.91
N TRP A 236 -7.41 3.54 -11.12
CA TRP A 236 -8.18 3.04 -9.98
C TRP A 236 -8.23 4.03 -8.81
N ARG A 237 -7.20 4.88 -8.68
CA ARG A 237 -7.21 5.93 -7.67
C ARG A 237 -8.34 6.94 -7.87
N VAL A 238 -8.78 7.19 -9.09
CA VAL A 238 -9.95 8.04 -9.36
C VAL A 238 -11.19 7.49 -8.65
N LEU A 239 -11.39 6.16 -8.65
CA LEU A 239 -12.49 5.53 -7.94
C LEU A 239 -12.36 5.66 -6.41
N ALA A 240 -11.17 5.44 -5.86
CA ALA A 240 -10.90 5.60 -4.42
C ALA A 240 -11.15 7.05 -3.96
N VAL A 241 -10.71 8.05 -4.75
CA VAL A 241 -10.95 9.47 -4.47
C VAL A 241 -12.43 9.83 -4.61
N ARG A 242 -13.16 9.27 -5.60
CA ARG A 242 -14.61 9.49 -5.72
C ARG A 242 -15.36 9.04 -4.46
N LYS A 243 -14.95 7.89 -3.88
CA LYS A 243 -15.52 7.39 -2.62
C LYS A 243 -15.09 8.22 -1.39
N ASN A 244 -13.94 8.89 -1.47
CA ASN A 244 -13.35 9.68 -0.37
C ASN A 244 -12.90 11.07 -0.86
N PRO A 245 -13.81 12.01 -1.23
CA PRO A 245 -13.46 13.26 -1.90
C PRO A 245 -12.48 14.15 -1.11
N ASN A 246 -12.56 14.14 0.22
CA ASN A 246 -11.70 14.94 1.11
C ASN A 246 -10.21 14.57 1.00
N LYS A 247 -9.88 13.38 0.44
CA LYS A 247 -8.51 12.91 0.22
C LYS A 247 -7.95 13.26 -1.17
N ALA A 248 -8.74 13.89 -2.04
CA ALA A 248 -8.28 14.29 -3.37
C ALA A 248 -7.06 15.22 -3.33
N MET A 249 -7.10 16.21 -2.43
CA MET A 249 -6.07 17.26 -2.35
C MET A 249 -4.93 16.93 -1.39
N LYS A 250 -5.19 16.26 -0.26
CA LYS A 250 -4.20 16.06 0.79
C LYS A 250 -4.25 14.63 1.35
N ASP A 251 -3.16 13.90 1.18
CA ASP A 251 -2.91 12.58 1.77
C ASP A 251 -1.40 12.41 2.04
N THR A 252 -1.04 11.46 2.93
CA THR A 252 0.37 11.17 3.26
C THR A 252 1.07 10.34 2.18
N HIS A 253 0.30 9.70 1.32
CA HIS A 253 0.81 8.81 0.27
C HIS A 253 1.39 9.56 -0.92
N THR A 254 0.69 10.60 -1.43
CA THR A 254 1.02 11.26 -2.69
C THR A 254 1.65 12.63 -2.46
N PRO A 255 2.89 12.86 -2.88
CA PRO A 255 3.51 14.18 -2.82
C PRO A 255 2.70 15.22 -3.59
N GLN A 256 2.52 16.43 -3.02
CA GLN A 256 1.83 17.51 -3.72
C GLN A 256 2.51 17.87 -5.05
N LEU A 257 3.85 17.82 -5.05
CA LEU A 257 4.64 18.05 -6.26
C LEU A 257 4.33 17.05 -7.38
N MET A 258 4.04 15.79 -7.04
CA MET A 258 3.61 14.78 -8.03
C MET A 258 2.23 15.12 -8.62
N LYS A 259 1.30 15.64 -7.80
CA LYS A 259 -0.01 16.09 -8.28
C LYS A 259 0.14 17.29 -9.22
N LEU A 260 1.02 18.23 -8.88
CA LEU A 260 1.35 19.35 -9.76
C LEU A 260 1.95 18.88 -11.08
N GLN A 261 2.87 17.91 -11.05
CA GLN A 261 3.50 17.37 -12.26
C GLN A 261 2.49 16.78 -13.26
N LEU A 262 1.34 16.27 -12.80
CA LEU A 262 0.27 15.81 -13.71
C LEU A 262 -0.28 16.94 -14.59
N LEU A 263 -0.26 18.17 -14.12
CA LEU A 263 -0.77 19.32 -14.86
C LEU A 263 0.20 19.83 -15.93
N PHE A 264 1.49 19.48 -15.85
CA PHE A 264 2.47 20.01 -16.80
C PHE A 264 2.23 19.55 -18.24
N ALA A 265 1.81 18.30 -18.46
CA ALA A 265 1.58 17.79 -19.83
C ALA A 265 0.44 18.53 -20.54
N PRO A 266 -0.77 18.72 -19.98
CA PRO A 266 -1.82 19.51 -20.63
C PRO A 266 -1.45 21.01 -20.74
N VAL A 267 -0.78 21.58 -19.71
CA VAL A 267 -0.32 22.97 -19.77
C VAL A 267 0.75 23.17 -20.84
N LEU A 268 1.68 22.22 -20.99
CA LEU A 268 2.69 22.25 -22.07
C LEU A 268 2.04 22.20 -23.44
N LEU A 269 1.03 21.34 -23.63
CA LEU A 269 0.30 21.26 -24.89
C LEU A 269 -0.36 22.62 -25.24
N LEU A 270 -1.06 23.21 -24.26
CA LEU A 270 -1.69 24.54 -24.46
C LEU A 270 -0.65 25.63 -24.73
N ALA A 271 0.50 25.59 -24.04
CA ALA A 271 1.59 26.53 -24.28
C ALA A 271 2.17 26.41 -25.71
N ILE A 272 2.39 25.16 -26.18
CA ILE A 272 2.86 24.92 -27.57
C ILE A 272 1.86 25.48 -28.59
N LEU A 273 0.56 25.20 -28.40
CA LEU A 273 -0.48 25.73 -29.30
C LEU A 273 -0.53 27.25 -29.26
N GLY A 274 -0.40 27.87 -28.09
CA GLY A 274 -0.32 29.31 -27.94
C GLY A 274 0.92 29.91 -28.64
N ASP A 275 2.08 29.30 -28.47
CA ASP A 275 3.34 29.71 -29.09
C ASP A 275 3.25 29.67 -30.61
N LEU A 276 2.55 28.68 -31.19
CA LEU A 276 2.32 28.56 -32.63
C LEU A 276 1.40 29.68 -33.20
N VAL A 277 0.53 30.24 -32.36
CA VAL A 277 -0.39 31.31 -32.77
C VAL A 277 0.24 32.69 -32.56
N VAL A 278 0.88 32.91 -31.41
CA VAL A 278 1.35 34.23 -30.98
C VAL A 278 2.78 34.52 -31.43
N HIS A 279 3.59 33.46 -31.67
CA HIS A 279 5.02 33.56 -32.03
C HIS A 279 5.81 34.48 -31.10
N PRO A 280 5.79 34.23 -29.76
CA PRO A 280 6.44 35.11 -28.82
C PRO A 280 7.97 35.00 -28.89
N ARG A 281 8.69 36.07 -28.47
CA ARG A 281 10.17 36.04 -28.40
C ARG A 281 10.70 34.95 -27.44
N ILE A 282 10.00 34.71 -26.35
CA ILE A 282 10.28 33.62 -25.42
C ILE A 282 9.07 32.71 -25.42
N PRO A 283 9.17 31.48 -25.93
CA PRO A 283 8.07 30.54 -25.98
C PRO A 283 7.56 30.17 -24.57
N ALA A 284 6.25 30.21 -24.33
CA ALA A 284 5.64 29.81 -23.09
C ALA A 284 5.89 28.31 -22.77
N SER A 285 5.95 27.49 -23.83
CA SER A 285 6.32 26.07 -23.73
C SER A 285 7.70 25.86 -23.10
N LEU A 286 8.68 26.72 -23.43
CA LEU A 286 10.02 26.65 -22.80
C LEU A 286 9.96 26.95 -21.30
N LEU A 287 9.16 27.93 -20.88
CA LEU A 287 8.96 28.24 -19.46
C LEU A 287 8.28 27.09 -18.71
N VAL A 288 7.30 26.44 -19.34
CA VAL A 288 6.64 25.25 -18.75
C VAL A 288 7.64 24.11 -18.63
N CYS A 289 8.47 23.84 -19.64
CA CYS A 289 9.53 22.83 -19.55
C CYS A 289 10.54 23.16 -18.44
N ALA A 290 10.98 24.40 -18.31
CA ALA A 290 11.88 24.85 -17.26
C ALA A 290 11.25 24.66 -15.86
N ALA A 291 9.99 25.05 -15.68
CA ALA A 291 9.25 24.85 -14.45
C ALA A 291 9.10 23.37 -14.10
N PHE A 292 8.86 22.49 -15.08
CA PHE A 292 8.86 21.05 -14.87
C PHE A 292 10.22 20.54 -14.38
N LEU A 293 11.32 20.92 -15.06
CA LEU A 293 12.67 20.55 -14.65
C LEU A 293 12.97 20.98 -13.21
N VAL A 294 12.65 22.23 -12.85
CA VAL A 294 12.77 22.73 -11.49
C VAL A 294 11.96 21.87 -10.50
N SER A 295 10.75 21.46 -10.88
CA SER A 295 9.92 20.58 -10.04
C SER A 295 10.52 19.21 -9.80
N THR A 296 11.38 18.72 -10.68
CA THR A 296 12.06 17.41 -10.53
C THR A 296 13.28 17.48 -9.63
N PHE A 297 13.87 18.66 -9.44
CA PHE A 297 15.13 18.88 -8.76
C PHE A 297 15.17 18.31 -7.32
N PRO A 298 14.13 18.49 -6.46
CA PRO A 298 14.20 17.95 -5.09
C PRO A 298 14.29 16.42 -5.05
N PHE A 299 13.65 15.72 -6.00
CA PHE A 299 13.77 14.27 -6.11
C PHE A 299 15.13 13.88 -6.71
N ALA A 300 15.53 14.49 -7.83
CA ALA A 300 16.78 14.22 -8.51
C ALA A 300 18.00 14.41 -7.59
N TRP A 301 18.02 15.49 -6.83
CA TRP A 301 19.09 15.78 -5.86
C TRP A 301 19.24 14.67 -4.81
N ARG A 302 18.13 14.20 -4.25
CA ARG A 302 18.14 13.09 -3.28
C ARG A 302 18.51 11.76 -3.93
N ALA A 303 18.07 11.55 -5.17
CA ALA A 303 18.37 10.34 -5.91
C ALA A 303 19.86 10.25 -6.26
N VAL A 304 20.52 11.36 -6.63
CA VAL A 304 21.97 11.40 -6.95
C VAL A 304 22.82 10.87 -5.80
N SER A 305 22.49 11.18 -4.55
CA SER A 305 23.25 10.71 -3.38
C SER A 305 23.17 9.20 -3.16
N LYS A 306 22.12 8.56 -3.67
CA LYS A 306 21.90 7.10 -3.55
C LYS A 306 22.31 6.35 -4.81
N ASP A 307 22.00 6.91 -5.96
CA ASP A 307 22.23 6.38 -7.28
C ASP A 307 22.38 7.51 -8.31
N PRO A 308 23.63 7.87 -8.68
CA PRO A 308 23.88 8.97 -9.60
C PRO A 308 23.18 8.81 -10.96
N THR A 309 23.08 7.57 -11.47
CA THR A 309 22.40 7.29 -12.75
C THR A 309 20.91 7.62 -12.65
N ILE A 310 20.26 7.19 -11.60
CA ILE A 310 18.83 7.47 -11.38
C ILE A 310 18.63 8.96 -11.14
N GLY A 311 19.49 9.61 -10.38
CA GLY A 311 19.43 11.06 -10.16
C GLY A 311 19.46 11.85 -11.45
N LEU A 312 20.42 11.54 -12.33
CA LEU A 312 20.56 12.20 -13.65
C LEU A 312 19.36 11.95 -14.57
N LEU A 313 18.83 10.72 -14.59
CA LEU A 313 17.70 10.34 -15.45
C LEU A 313 16.34 10.73 -14.86
N SER A 314 16.28 11.15 -13.60
CA SER A 314 15.02 11.47 -12.90
C SER A 314 14.11 12.43 -13.64
N PRO A 315 14.57 13.53 -14.29
CA PRO A 315 13.66 14.42 -15.00
C PRO A 315 12.88 13.70 -16.10
N VAL A 316 13.53 12.85 -16.88
CA VAL A 316 12.91 12.09 -17.97
C VAL A 316 11.98 11.00 -17.42
N LEU A 317 12.41 10.26 -16.40
CA LEU A 317 11.62 9.20 -15.77
C LEU A 317 10.36 9.76 -15.09
N LEU A 318 10.48 10.93 -14.43
CA LEU A 318 9.35 11.62 -13.81
C LEU A 318 8.38 12.19 -14.86
N ALA A 319 8.87 12.69 -16.00
CA ALA A 319 8.04 13.12 -17.11
C ALA A 319 7.24 11.94 -17.68
N ALA A 320 7.90 10.83 -17.99
CA ALA A 320 7.25 9.62 -18.48
C ALA A 320 6.18 9.10 -17.48
N ARG A 321 6.49 9.10 -16.18
CA ARG A 321 5.53 8.77 -15.12
C ARG A 321 4.33 9.70 -15.15
N ALA A 322 4.54 11.02 -15.20
CA ALA A 322 3.47 12.01 -15.18
C ALA A 322 2.52 11.83 -16.38
N CYS A 323 3.06 11.57 -17.58
CA CYS A 323 2.27 11.26 -18.77
C CYS A 323 1.43 9.98 -18.59
N ALA A 324 2.04 8.88 -18.11
CA ALA A 324 1.32 7.64 -17.87
C ALA A 324 0.19 7.80 -16.83
N GLN A 325 0.45 8.55 -15.77
CA GLN A 325 -0.55 8.83 -14.74
C GLN A 325 -1.66 9.74 -15.25
N LEU A 326 -1.35 10.76 -16.06
CA LEU A 326 -2.36 11.63 -16.67
C LEU A 326 -3.33 10.83 -17.53
N VAL A 327 -2.80 9.95 -18.40
CA VAL A 327 -3.63 9.05 -19.23
C VAL A 327 -4.50 8.16 -18.34
N GLY A 328 -3.94 7.61 -17.24
CA GLY A 328 -4.66 6.81 -16.28
C GLY A 328 -5.79 7.56 -15.57
N VAL A 329 -5.53 8.78 -15.10
CA VAL A 329 -6.55 9.65 -14.47
C VAL A 329 -7.66 9.97 -15.48
N THR A 330 -7.32 10.38 -16.70
CA THR A 330 -8.31 10.70 -17.74
C THR A 330 -9.21 9.51 -18.06
N ALA A 331 -8.60 8.33 -18.25
CA ALA A 331 -9.36 7.09 -18.49
C ALA A 331 -10.24 6.71 -17.29
N GLY A 332 -9.73 6.89 -16.06
CA GLY A 332 -10.48 6.65 -14.82
C GLY A 332 -11.67 7.60 -14.67
N LEU A 333 -11.52 8.88 -15.00
CA LEU A 333 -12.61 9.85 -14.99
C LEU A 333 -13.70 9.48 -16.00
N ILE A 334 -13.31 9.13 -17.23
CA ILE A 334 -14.25 8.67 -18.26
C ILE A 334 -15.01 7.42 -17.79
N TYR A 335 -14.31 6.46 -17.20
CA TYR A 335 -14.91 5.23 -16.65
C TYR A 335 -15.94 5.54 -15.57
N VAL A 336 -15.60 6.41 -14.63
CA VAL A 336 -16.45 6.82 -13.51
C VAL A 336 -17.70 7.59 -13.99
N LEU A 337 -17.56 8.45 -15.02
CA LEU A 337 -18.68 9.19 -15.61
C LEU A 337 -19.65 8.28 -16.37
N ARG A 338 -19.14 7.18 -16.94
CA ARG A 338 -19.97 6.21 -17.68
C ARG A 338 -20.68 5.19 -16.80
N LYS A 339 -20.18 4.93 -15.58
CA LYS A 339 -20.88 4.11 -14.58
C LYS A 339 -21.81 5.00 -13.76
N PRO A 340 -23.16 4.82 -13.82
CA PRO A 340 -24.06 5.51 -12.90
C PRO A 340 -23.65 5.19 -11.47
N ALA A 341 -23.87 6.15 -10.55
CA ALA A 341 -23.68 5.92 -9.13
C ALA A 341 -24.54 4.72 -8.74
N GLU A 342 -23.92 3.59 -8.38
CA GLU A 342 -24.62 2.54 -7.64
C GLU A 342 -25.19 3.23 -6.39
N SER A 343 -26.49 3.30 -6.32
CA SER A 343 -27.23 3.95 -5.24
C SER A 343 -26.72 3.42 -3.90
N ALA A 344 -26.37 4.34 -3.01
CA ALA A 344 -25.97 4.09 -1.61
C ALA A 344 -27.14 3.54 -0.75
N THR A 345 -28.02 2.73 -1.34
CA THR A 345 -29.25 2.19 -0.72
C THR A 345 -29.25 0.66 -0.69
N ALA A 346 -28.16 0.05 -0.20
CA ALA A 346 -28.18 -1.36 0.15
C ALA A 346 -27.17 -1.66 1.29
N SER A 347 -27.37 -1.04 2.46
CA SER A 347 -26.74 -1.50 3.71
C SER A 347 -27.50 -1.02 4.97
N HIS A 348 -28.84 -1.17 4.94
CA HIS A 348 -29.66 -1.21 6.16
C HIS A 348 -30.81 -2.19 5.90
N ALA A 349 -30.53 -3.48 5.95
CA ALA A 349 -31.52 -4.54 6.17
C ALA A 349 -30.80 -5.70 6.87
#